data_b462d86c6c026ae73a715c3ace125e04
#
_entry.id   b462d86c6c026ae73a715c3ace125e04
#
_cell.length_a   1.000
_cell.length_b   1.000
_cell.length_c   1.000
_cell.angle_alpha   90.00
_cell.angle_beta   90.00
_cell.angle_gamma   90.00
#
_symmetry.space_group_name_H-M   'P 1'
#
loop_
_entity.id
_entity.type
_entity.pdbx_description
1 polymer ?
#
loop_
_entity_poly.entity_id
_entity_poly.type
_entity_poly.pdbx_seq_one_letter_code
_entity_poly.pdbx_strand_id
1 'polypeptide(L)'
;MLMASILKAAARARWCAISLVGLLTIALFPGGAQAQEAPDKLVRDVANEVLRSLREYPDLRAGSQTKMAELIEKKVAPHFDFDRMTRLAVGRSWREATEEQKKALVEQFRRLLVRSYSTAYTAYKNIVVEV
;
A
#
# COMPACT_ATOMS: atom_id res chain seq x y z
N MET A 1 -16.93 70.18 1.91
CA MET A 1 -15.78 69.27 2.23
C MET A 1 -16.11 68.07 3.12
N LEU A 2 -17.31 67.95 3.67
CA LEU A 2 -17.67 66.82 4.57
C LEU A 2 -18.15 65.56 3.87
N MET A 3 -18.69 65.64 2.66
CA MET A 3 -19.24 64.48 1.94
C MET A 3 -18.19 63.49 1.37
N ALA A 4 -17.00 63.96 1.08
CA ALA A 4 -15.93 63.14 0.52
C ALA A 4 -15.28 62.21 1.55
N SER A 5 -15.35 62.53 2.84
CA SER A 5 -14.78 61.70 3.93
C SER A 5 -15.65 60.50 4.28
N ILE A 6 -16.96 60.60 4.13
CA ILE A 6 -17.91 59.51 4.47
C ILE A 6 -17.87 58.36 3.45
N LEU A 7 -17.68 58.69 2.15
CA LEU A 7 -17.55 57.68 1.11
C LEU A 7 -16.26 56.85 1.22
N LYS A 8 -15.16 57.44 1.69
CA LYS A 8 -13.90 56.71 1.87
C LYS A 8 -13.89 55.76 3.07
N ALA A 9 -14.68 56.07 4.10
CA ALA A 9 -14.85 55.15 5.26
C ALA A 9 -15.68 53.90 4.95
N ALA A 10 -16.72 54.06 4.14
CA ALA A 10 -17.58 52.91 3.73
C ALA A 10 -16.87 51.91 2.80
N ALA A 11 -15.93 52.39 1.94
CA ALA A 11 -15.17 51.50 1.06
C ALA A 11 -14.14 50.62 1.82
N ARG A 12 -13.54 51.15 2.89
CA ARG A 12 -12.56 50.41 3.71
C ARG A 12 -13.22 49.30 4.55
N ALA A 13 -14.43 49.53 5.06
CA ALA A 13 -15.16 48.55 5.84
C ALA A 13 -15.61 47.31 4.98
N ARG A 14 -15.90 47.53 3.69
CA ARG A 14 -16.31 46.46 2.78
C ARG A 14 -15.16 45.53 2.38
N TRP A 15 -13.95 46.00 2.33
CA TRP A 15 -12.76 45.20 1.98
C TRP A 15 -12.28 44.32 3.15
N CYS A 16 -12.42 44.80 4.40
CA CYS A 16 -12.11 44.00 5.57
C CYS A 16 -13.11 42.85 5.78
N ALA A 17 -14.39 43.04 5.42
CA ALA A 17 -15.40 41.96 5.57
C ALA A 17 -15.21 40.83 4.58
N ILE A 18 -14.70 41.11 3.37
CA ILE A 18 -14.45 40.11 2.33
C ILE A 18 -13.21 39.24 2.67
N SER A 19 -12.20 39.85 3.31
CA SER A 19 -11.00 39.13 3.72
C SER A 19 -11.22 38.16 4.91
N LEU A 20 -12.21 38.43 5.77
CA LEU A 20 -12.50 37.56 6.92
C LEU A 20 -13.30 36.32 6.56
N VAL A 21 -14.13 36.40 5.51
CA VAL A 21 -14.91 35.25 5.02
C VAL A 21 -14.04 34.27 4.24
N GLY A 22 -12.98 34.74 3.56
CA GLY A 22 -12.04 33.89 2.84
C GLY A 22 -11.15 33.02 3.73
N LEU A 23 -10.90 33.44 4.98
CA LEU A 23 -10.02 32.73 5.91
C LEU A 23 -10.74 31.60 6.68
N LEU A 24 -12.07 31.63 6.73
CA LEU A 24 -12.87 30.66 7.52
C LEU A 24 -13.27 29.41 6.73
N THR A 25 -13.10 29.41 5.41
CA THR A 25 -13.48 28.27 4.56
C THR A 25 -12.41 27.21 4.36
N ILE A 26 -11.17 27.44 4.80
CA ILE A 26 -10.04 26.49 4.67
C ILE A 26 -10.03 25.43 5.80
N ALA A 27 -10.78 25.64 6.88
CA ALA A 27 -10.76 24.78 8.06
C ALA A 27 -11.74 23.57 8.02
N LEU A 28 -12.48 23.36 6.92
CA LEU A 28 -13.53 22.34 6.84
C LEU A 28 -13.28 21.22 5.80
N PHE A 29 -12.06 21.12 5.28
CA PHE A 29 -11.63 19.87 4.69
C PHE A 29 -10.94 19.02 5.77
N PRO A 30 -11.60 18.03 6.37
CA PRO A 30 -10.89 16.95 7.01
C PRO A 30 -10.23 16.19 5.86
N GLY A 31 -9.06 16.61 5.46
CA GLY A 31 -8.12 15.76 4.74
C GLY A 31 -7.85 14.59 5.66
N GLY A 32 -8.65 13.55 5.55
CA GLY A 32 -8.35 12.26 6.13
C GLY A 32 -7.06 11.80 5.48
N ALA A 33 -5.92 12.20 6.04
CA ALA A 33 -4.70 11.44 5.89
C ALA A 33 -5.07 10.05 6.41
N GLN A 34 -5.44 9.15 5.51
CA GLN A 34 -5.48 7.73 5.84
C GLN A 34 -4.06 7.42 6.27
N ALA A 35 -3.86 7.33 7.56
CA ALA A 35 -2.59 6.91 8.13
C ALA A 35 -2.33 5.54 7.53
N GLN A 36 -1.39 5.49 6.57
CA GLN A 36 -0.94 4.24 5.98
C GLN A 36 -0.48 3.39 7.15
N GLU A 37 -1.08 2.20 7.27
CA GLU A 37 -0.77 1.30 8.38
C GLU A 37 0.75 1.11 8.49
N ALA A 38 1.27 1.20 9.70
CA ALA A 38 2.72 1.11 9.91
C ALA A 38 3.25 -0.21 9.31
N PRO A 39 4.33 -0.17 8.52
CA PRO A 39 4.82 -1.34 7.79
C PRO A 39 5.10 -2.56 8.68
N ASP A 40 5.56 -2.35 9.89
CA ASP A 40 5.82 -3.38 10.90
C ASP A 40 4.52 -4.06 11.37
N LYS A 41 3.42 -3.29 11.51
CA LYS A 41 2.11 -3.84 11.85
C LYS A 41 1.57 -4.73 10.73
N LEU A 42 1.65 -4.28 9.49
CA LEU A 42 1.23 -5.07 8.33
C LEU A 42 1.99 -6.41 8.26
N VAL A 43 3.30 -6.37 8.39
CA VAL A 43 4.15 -7.59 8.36
C VAL A 43 3.75 -8.53 9.48
N ARG A 44 3.54 -8.02 10.69
CA ARG A 44 3.13 -8.81 11.85
C ARG A 44 1.77 -9.45 11.67
N ASP A 45 0.80 -8.70 11.16
CA ASP A 45 -0.57 -9.18 10.94
C ASP A 45 -0.60 -10.29 9.88
N VAL A 46 0.09 -10.10 8.76
CA VAL A 46 0.22 -11.11 7.70
C VAL A 46 0.94 -12.37 8.21
N ALA A 47 2.04 -12.21 8.95
CA ALA A 47 2.76 -13.33 9.54
C ALA A 47 1.88 -14.12 10.53
N ASN A 48 1.14 -13.44 11.40
CA ASN A 48 0.21 -14.08 12.34
C ASN A 48 -0.91 -14.82 11.62
N GLU A 49 -1.44 -14.28 10.51
CA GLU A 49 -2.48 -14.93 9.73
C GLU A 49 -1.96 -16.21 9.05
N VAL A 50 -0.74 -16.17 8.50
CA VAL A 50 -0.08 -17.36 7.94
C VAL A 50 0.14 -18.42 9.01
N LEU A 51 0.68 -18.03 10.17
CA LEU A 51 0.92 -18.95 11.30
C LEU A 51 -0.38 -19.58 11.82
N ARG A 52 -1.47 -18.81 11.87
CA ARG A 52 -2.79 -19.32 12.24
C ARG A 52 -3.27 -20.35 11.22
N SER A 53 -3.18 -20.06 9.92
CA SER A 53 -3.55 -20.97 8.84
C SER A 53 -2.75 -22.28 8.91
N LEU A 54 -1.44 -22.21 9.20
CA LEU A 54 -0.60 -23.39 9.38
C LEU A 54 -1.06 -24.27 10.55
N ARG A 55 -1.61 -23.69 11.62
CA ARG A 55 -2.15 -24.43 12.76
C ARG A 55 -3.52 -25.06 12.46
N GLU A 56 -4.35 -24.36 11.71
CA GLU A 56 -5.74 -24.76 11.45
C GLU A 56 -5.86 -25.84 10.36
N TYR A 57 -4.98 -25.81 9.34
CA TYR A 57 -5.09 -26.68 8.19
C TYR A 57 -4.07 -27.84 8.23
N PRO A 58 -4.54 -29.12 8.41
CA PRO A 58 -3.65 -30.28 8.44
C PRO A 58 -2.80 -30.46 7.18
N ASP A 59 -3.33 -30.14 6.01
CA ASP A 59 -2.64 -30.27 4.72
C ASP A 59 -1.41 -29.35 4.63
N LEU A 60 -1.50 -28.13 5.20
CA LEU A 60 -0.38 -27.19 5.29
C LEU A 60 0.70 -27.76 6.23
N ARG A 61 0.30 -28.31 7.36
CA ARG A 61 1.22 -28.99 8.29
C ARG A 61 1.88 -30.22 7.67
N ALA A 62 1.13 -30.97 6.83
CA ALA A 62 1.68 -32.09 6.07
C ALA A 62 2.68 -31.67 4.98
N GLY A 63 2.78 -30.36 4.69
CA GLY A 63 3.73 -29.81 3.72
C GLY A 63 3.25 -29.82 2.28
N SER A 64 1.95 -29.69 2.06
CA SER A 64 1.38 -29.54 0.71
C SER A 64 1.85 -28.25 0.06
N GLN A 65 2.72 -28.35 -0.95
CA GLN A 65 3.21 -27.19 -1.71
C GLN A 65 2.09 -26.44 -2.41
N THR A 66 1.11 -27.13 -2.94
CA THR A 66 -0.05 -26.54 -3.62
C THR A 66 -0.86 -25.69 -2.65
N LYS A 67 -1.20 -26.24 -1.48
CA LYS A 67 -1.94 -25.50 -0.46
C LYS A 67 -1.15 -24.32 0.12
N MET A 68 0.16 -24.48 0.23
CA MET A 68 1.04 -23.38 0.63
C MET A 68 1.08 -22.25 -0.42
N ALA A 69 1.17 -22.60 -1.71
CA ALA A 69 1.11 -21.63 -2.79
C ALA A 69 -0.24 -20.88 -2.81
N GLU A 70 -1.35 -21.58 -2.65
CA GLU A 70 -2.68 -20.98 -2.52
C GLU A 70 -2.77 -20.00 -1.33
N LEU A 71 -2.21 -20.39 -0.18
CA LEU A 71 -2.17 -19.53 1.02
C LEU A 71 -1.36 -18.25 0.76
N ILE A 72 -0.15 -18.39 0.19
CA ILE A 72 0.73 -17.27 -0.14
C ILE A 72 0.06 -16.33 -1.14
N GLU A 73 -0.53 -16.87 -2.21
CA GLU A 73 -1.26 -16.10 -3.21
C GLU A 73 -2.43 -15.30 -2.61
N LYS A 74 -3.15 -15.91 -1.68
CA LYS A 74 -4.35 -15.31 -1.10
C LYS A 74 -4.04 -14.32 0.02
N LYS A 75 -3.03 -14.58 0.83
CA LYS A 75 -2.79 -13.86 2.09
C LYS A 75 -1.55 -12.99 2.08
N VAL A 76 -0.55 -13.34 1.28
CA VAL A 76 0.75 -12.66 1.26
C VAL A 76 0.90 -11.80 0.00
N ALA A 77 0.67 -12.38 -1.17
CA ALA A 77 0.88 -11.74 -2.46
C ALA A 77 0.15 -10.38 -2.65
N PRO A 78 -1.08 -10.18 -2.13
CA PRO A 78 -1.77 -8.88 -2.29
C PRO A 78 -1.06 -7.69 -1.64
N HIS A 79 -0.13 -7.94 -0.72
CA HIS A 79 0.64 -6.89 -0.03
C HIS A 79 1.93 -6.51 -0.74
N PHE A 80 2.24 -7.11 -1.90
CA PHE A 80 3.45 -6.86 -2.67
C PHE A 80 3.16 -6.16 -3.99
N ASP A 81 3.92 -5.13 -4.30
CA ASP A 81 3.94 -4.46 -5.60
C ASP A 81 4.87 -5.21 -6.56
N PHE A 82 4.34 -6.25 -7.20
CA PHE A 82 5.11 -7.08 -8.14
C PHE A 82 5.58 -6.31 -9.37
N ASP A 83 4.85 -5.29 -9.83
CA ASP A 83 5.31 -4.42 -10.92
C ASP A 83 6.61 -3.71 -10.55
N ARG A 84 6.61 -3.05 -9.40
CA ARG A 84 7.77 -2.33 -8.91
C ARG A 84 8.94 -3.28 -8.63
N MET A 85 8.68 -4.42 -8.01
CA MET A 85 9.70 -5.41 -7.70
C MET A 85 10.34 -5.97 -8.98
N THR A 86 9.53 -6.34 -9.98
CA THR A 86 10.01 -6.87 -11.25
C THR A 86 10.81 -5.82 -12.00
N ARG A 87 10.33 -4.58 -12.05
CA ARG A 87 11.03 -3.47 -12.69
C ARG A 87 12.42 -3.25 -12.07
N LEU A 88 12.54 -3.32 -10.76
CA LEU A 88 13.81 -3.20 -10.06
C LEU A 88 14.73 -4.38 -10.34
N ALA A 89 14.20 -5.60 -10.37
CA ALA A 89 14.97 -6.82 -10.65
C ALA A 89 15.49 -6.87 -12.09
N VAL A 90 14.68 -6.47 -13.06
CA VAL A 90 15.06 -6.44 -14.50
C VAL A 90 16.00 -5.27 -14.81
N GLY A 91 15.90 -4.17 -14.08
CA GLY A 91 16.79 -3.03 -14.22
C GLY A 91 16.63 -2.29 -15.55
N ARG A 92 17.76 -2.05 -16.24
CA ARG A 92 17.78 -1.22 -17.45
C ARG A 92 16.94 -1.80 -18.59
N SER A 93 16.96 -3.10 -18.80
CA SER A 93 16.21 -3.79 -19.85
C SER A 93 14.70 -3.63 -19.74
N TRP A 94 14.19 -3.23 -18.58
CA TRP A 94 12.77 -2.89 -18.41
C TRP A 94 12.29 -1.78 -19.35
N ARG A 95 13.17 -0.81 -19.69
CA ARG A 95 12.81 0.31 -20.57
C ARG A 95 12.66 -0.11 -22.02
N GLU A 96 13.32 -1.20 -22.41
CA GLU A 96 13.35 -1.72 -23.78
C GLU A 96 12.21 -2.73 -24.02
N ALA A 97 11.59 -3.24 -22.95
CA ALA A 97 10.52 -4.20 -23.02
C ALA A 97 9.20 -3.56 -23.45
N THR A 98 8.43 -4.27 -24.30
CA THR A 98 7.05 -3.89 -24.65
C THR A 98 6.14 -4.03 -23.45
N GLU A 99 4.93 -3.46 -23.50
CA GLU A 99 3.96 -3.59 -22.40
C GLU A 99 3.51 -5.04 -22.19
N GLU A 100 3.40 -5.84 -23.24
CA GLU A 100 3.10 -7.26 -23.20
C GLU A 100 4.23 -8.03 -22.49
N GLN A 101 5.49 -7.72 -22.85
CA GLN A 101 6.65 -8.32 -22.20
C GLN A 101 6.74 -7.94 -20.73
N LYS A 102 6.46 -6.69 -20.36
CA LYS A 102 6.43 -6.24 -18.98
C LYS A 102 5.39 -7.01 -18.16
N LYS A 103 4.15 -7.14 -18.68
CA LYS A 103 3.09 -7.93 -18.03
C LYS A 103 3.50 -9.38 -17.84
N ALA A 104 4.08 -10.00 -18.88
CA ALA A 104 4.55 -11.38 -18.81
C ALA A 104 5.68 -11.53 -17.77
N LEU A 105 6.62 -10.60 -17.70
CA LEU A 105 7.71 -10.60 -16.72
C LEU A 105 7.18 -10.50 -15.29
N VAL A 106 6.23 -9.60 -15.04
CA VAL A 106 5.60 -9.45 -13.71
C VAL A 106 4.92 -10.75 -13.29
N GLU A 107 4.14 -11.35 -14.17
CA GLU A 107 3.44 -12.61 -13.88
C GLU A 107 4.42 -13.76 -13.62
N GLN A 108 5.47 -13.90 -14.42
CA GLN A 108 6.48 -14.93 -14.21
C GLN A 108 7.29 -14.70 -12.93
N PHE A 109 7.63 -13.45 -12.62
CA PHE A 109 8.32 -13.10 -11.40
C PHE A 109 7.48 -13.41 -10.14
N ARG A 110 6.20 -13.08 -10.18
CA ARG A 110 5.24 -13.42 -9.14
C ARG A 110 5.18 -14.95 -8.92
N ARG A 111 4.98 -15.72 -9.99
CA ARG A 111 4.95 -17.20 -9.92
C ARG A 111 6.25 -17.78 -9.37
N LEU A 112 7.39 -17.23 -9.79
CA LEU A 112 8.69 -17.65 -9.30
C LEU A 112 8.80 -17.46 -7.78
N LEU A 113 8.43 -16.30 -7.27
CA LEU A 113 8.50 -16.00 -5.84
C LEU A 113 7.55 -16.87 -5.04
N VAL A 114 6.28 -16.99 -5.46
CA VAL A 114 5.29 -17.83 -4.78
C VAL A 114 5.78 -19.27 -4.69
N ARG A 115 6.30 -19.82 -5.79
CA ARG A 115 6.83 -21.19 -5.83
C ARG A 115 8.04 -21.35 -4.91
N SER A 116 8.99 -20.43 -4.96
CA SER A 116 10.23 -20.48 -4.17
C SER A 116 9.92 -20.42 -2.68
N TYR A 117 9.05 -19.50 -2.26
CA TYR A 117 8.65 -19.40 -0.86
C TYR A 117 7.81 -20.55 -0.38
N SER A 118 6.90 -21.08 -1.21
CA SER A 118 6.12 -22.29 -0.89
C SER A 118 7.03 -23.49 -0.62
N THR A 119 8.09 -23.64 -1.42
CA THR A 119 9.08 -24.72 -1.24
C THR A 119 9.89 -24.52 0.04
N ALA A 120 10.35 -23.30 0.30
CA ALA A 120 11.10 -22.97 1.52
C ALA A 120 10.27 -23.26 2.77
N TYR A 121 8.99 -22.87 2.80
CA TYR A 121 8.11 -23.14 3.94
C TYR A 121 7.90 -24.62 4.21
N THR A 122 7.79 -25.45 3.16
CA THR A 122 7.64 -26.90 3.34
C THR A 122 8.93 -27.57 3.84
N ALA A 123 10.09 -27.01 3.53
CA ALA A 123 11.39 -27.50 4.02
C ALA A 123 11.64 -27.15 5.49
N TYR A 124 11.09 -26.03 5.97
CA TYR A 124 11.34 -25.49 7.31
C TYR A 124 10.17 -25.68 8.29
N LYS A 125 9.58 -26.86 8.33
CA LYS A 125 8.39 -27.20 9.16
C LYS A 125 8.54 -26.91 10.67
N ASN A 126 9.76 -26.67 11.17
CA ASN A 126 10.05 -26.53 12.60
C ASN A 126 10.55 -25.11 12.99
N ILE A 127 10.43 -24.11 12.12
CA ILE A 127 10.87 -22.76 12.47
C ILE A 127 9.75 -22.05 13.25
N VAL A 128 10.06 -21.71 14.49
CA VAL A 128 9.30 -20.73 15.28
C VAL A 128 9.76 -19.36 14.81
N VAL A 129 8.87 -18.60 14.17
CA VAL A 129 9.13 -17.20 13.84
C VAL A 129 8.85 -16.39 15.09
N GLU A 130 9.88 -15.96 15.80
CA GLU A 130 9.79 -14.90 16.79
C GLU A 130 9.79 -13.55 16.06
N VAL A 131 8.72 -12.77 16.25
CA VAL A 131 8.56 -11.42 15.70
C VAL A 131 8.50 -10.43 16.86
#